data_cb3fdd17e366b440e7451fb977b6beee
#
_entry.id   cb3fdd17e366b440e7451fb977b6beee
#
_cell.length_a   1.000
_cell.length_b   1.000
_cell.length_c   1.000
_cell.angle_alpha   90.00
_cell.angle_beta   90.00
_cell.angle_gamma   90.00
#
_symmetry.space_group_name_H-M   'P 1'
#
loop_
_entity.id
_entity.type
_entity.pdbx_description
1 polymer ?
#
loop_
_entity_poly.entity_id
_entity_poly.type
_entity_poly.pdbx_seq_one_letter_code
_entity_poly.pdbx_strand_id
1 'polypeptide(L)'
;MSNAACEARPRAGTMHERPVAIVGGGPVGLLLALFLDRHGIASVVFNRESDSRWHPKGSTHNSRTMEHYRRLGIADAVRALGLPPDHPRDVAYFTRLADWELARLEMGSECERTQAARTAEDTDQVPEPLLRANQMYVEQFLLAHARTRPNIDLRFGWCVSRFEQDEAGVTLDAQVTDGTAPGESWRAAYLVGCDGGQSFVRRALGIRYLGPSGASDGFLSGRMISSHVRIPALHRELLKGRESWMYNVMAPGSRMLLISLDGADEFLLMSKADDEDGLPDDAAVIRRIREGVGRPVEVDVLAHAPWQGGVALVAERYSDGRVFLCGDAIHLFSPTGGFGMNTGIDDAANLAWKLAGAVQGWGGTALLASYEAERRPIALRNTAAARRLTQRVGEVQVPAEVEAAGAQGDAARARMGEALQAFRAQFEAIGVELGARYDGSTIVWPDGIAPDDDPLTYRPSSVPGGRLPHLWLTGADGVRRSVFDLLGAGFTLLRVRTAAEPPAPDDGAARLVDAAHARAIPLSIVEIVSDAAPVLYERRLVLVRPDQHVAWRGDFVPRHAGELLDRVAGRATGSAAVGHRVPDHDDMIRHPAGAAHGFNTEVQLRSDHE
;
A
#
# COMPACT_ATOMS: atom_id res chain seq x y z
N MET A 1 0.67 -16.01 -21.96
CA MET A 1 0.07 -17.35 -21.71
C MET A 1 -1.44 -17.24 -21.90
N SER A 2 -2.00 -18.06 -22.79
CA SER A 2 -3.37 -17.97 -23.29
C SER A 2 -4.37 -18.12 -22.15
N ASN A 3 -5.41 -17.28 -22.17
CA ASN A 3 -6.64 -17.42 -21.40
C ASN A 3 -7.41 -18.67 -21.89
N ALA A 4 -6.95 -19.87 -21.55
CA ALA A 4 -7.78 -21.05 -21.69
C ALA A 4 -8.95 -20.89 -20.69
N ALA A 5 -10.13 -20.61 -21.21
CA ALA A 5 -11.36 -20.54 -20.45
C ALA A 5 -11.57 -21.86 -19.72
N CYS A 6 -11.83 -21.77 -18.43
CA CYS A 6 -12.19 -22.86 -17.55
C CYS A 6 -13.64 -23.26 -17.88
N GLU A 7 -13.84 -24.16 -18.86
CA GLU A 7 -15.17 -24.58 -19.38
C GLU A 7 -15.57 -25.96 -18.88
N ALA A 8 -15.78 -26.17 -17.59
CA ALA A 8 -16.45 -27.38 -17.11
C ALA A 8 -17.56 -27.05 -16.12
N ARG A 9 -18.75 -27.60 -16.34
CA ARG A 9 -19.87 -27.50 -15.38
C ARG A 9 -19.59 -28.42 -14.19
N PRO A 10 -19.66 -27.93 -12.94
CA PRO A 10 -19.58 -28.80 -11.79
C PRO A 10 -20.72 -29.81 -11.81
N ARG A 11 -20.42 -31.05 -11.48
CA ARG A 11 -21.45 -32.05 -11.15
C ARG A 11 -22.00 -31.69 -9.78
N ALA A 12 -23.30 -31.95 -9.54
CA ALA A 12 -23.95 -31.77 -8.25
C ALA A 12 -23.12 -32.42 -7.13
N GLY A 13 -22.31 -31.62 -6.46
CA GLY A 13 -21.46 -31.96 -5.33
C GLY A 13 -21.94 -31.27 -4.05
N THR A 14 -21.30 -31.57 -2.95
CA THR A 14 -21.56 -30.94 -1.66
C THR A 14 -21.36 -29.42 -1.76
N MET A 15 -22.33 -28.62 -1.33
CA MET A 15 -22.20 -27.17 -1.20
C MET A 15 -21.37 -26.86 0.04
N HIS A 16 -20.25 -26.18 -0.13
CA HIS A 16 -19.43 -25.67 0.97
C HIS A 16 -19.86 -24.27 1.35
N GLU A 17 -19.70 -23.89 2.62
CA GLU A 17 -20.09 -22.59 3.09
C GLU A 17 -18.96 -21.88 3.86
N ARG A 18 -18.80 -20.59 3.60
CA ARG A 18 -17.95 -19.67 4.36
C ARG A 18 -18.58 -18.27 4.38
N PRO A 19 -18.42 -17.50 5.47
CA PRO A 19 -18.93 -16.13 5.51
C PRO A 19 -18.36 -15.24 4.37
N VAL A 20 -17.08 -15.38 4.05
CA VAL A 20 -16.41 -14.58 3.00
C VAL A 20 -15.61 -15.49 2.08
N ALA A 21 -15.80 -15.32 0.77
CA ALA A 21 -14.97 -15.92 -0.26
C ALA A 21 -14.05 -14.84 -0.88
N ILE A 22 -12.78 -15.18 -1.09
CA ILE A 22 -11.76 -14.30 -1.65
C ILE A 22 -11.20 -14.95 -2.92
N VAL A 23 -11.20 -14.23 -4.03
CA VAL A 23 -10.60 -14.68 -5.29
C VAL A 23 -9.29 -13.91 -5.51
N GLY A 24 -8.17 -14.63 -5.45
CA GLY A 24 -6.80 -14.10 -5.53
C GLY A 24 -6.05 -14.24 -4.21
N GLY A 25 -5.01 -15.09 -4.22
CA GLY A 25 -4.13 -15.38 -3.08
C GLY A 25 -2.81 -14.60 -3.12
N GLY A 26 -2.79 -13.41 -3.73
CA GLY A 26 -1.66 -12.48 -3.63
C GLY A 26 -1.65 -11.74 -2.28
N PRO A 27 -0.72 -10.78 -2.06
CA PRO A 27 -0.52 -10.15 -0.75
C PRO A 27 -1.79 -9.47 -0.22
N VAL A 28 -2.60 -8.86 -1.09
CA VAL A 28 -3.85 -8.18 -0.70
C VAL A 28 -4.90 -9.19 -0.23
N GLY A 29 -5.10 -10.30 -0.98
CA GLY A 29 -6.09 -11.32 -0.62
C GLY A 29 -5.70 -12.10 0.64
N LEU A 30 -4.41 -12.43 0.80
CA LEU A 30 -3.90 -13.08 2.01
C LEU A 30 -4.04 -12.18 3.24
N LEU A 31 -3.73 -10.88 3.11
CA LEU A 31 -3.89 -9.93 4.21
C LEU A 31 -5.36 -9.67 4.53
N LEU A 32 -6.24 -9.61 3.51
CA LEU A 32 -7.68 -9.55 3.77
C LEU A 32 -8.15 -10.74 4.61
N ALA A 33 -7.72 -11.96 4.27
CA ALA A 33 -8.04 -13.16 5.04
C ALA A 33 -7.50 -13.10 6.48
N LEU A 34 -6.27 -12.61 6.67
CA LEU A 34 -5.66 -12.44 7.99
C LEU A 34 -6.37 -11.36 8.82
N PHE A 35 -6.81 -10.25 8.20
CA PHE A 35 -7.62 -9.24 8.90
C PHE A 35 -8.99 -9.79 9.27
N LEU A 36 -9.65 -10.56 8.40
CA LEU A 36 -10.92 -11.24 8.72
C LEU A 36 -10.74 -12.23 9.88
N ASP A 37 -9.67 -13.04 9.87
CA ASP A 37 -9.32 -13.94 10.96
C ASP A 37 -9.12 -13.21 12.29
N ARG A 38 -8.46 -12.03 12.29
CA ARG A 38 -8.35 -11.17 13.47
C ARG A 38 -9.71 -10.73 14.03
N HIS A 39 -10.72 -10.60 13.19
CA HIS A 39 -12.10 -10.30 13.57
C HIS A 39 -12.95 -11.55 13.86
N GLY A 40 -12.35 -12.74 13.81
CA GLY A 40 -13.05 -14.02 14.04
C GLY A 40 -13.96 -14.45 12.88
N ILE A 41 -13.72 -13.93 11.67
CA ILE A 41 -14.50 -14.26 10.48
C ILE A 41 -13.79 -15.32 9.66
N ALA A 42 -14.46 -16.44 9.43
CA ALA A 42 -13.95 -17.49 8.56
C ALA A 42 -14.02 -17.08 7.09
N SER A 43 -12.98 -17.45 6.31
CA SER A 43 -12.89 -17.15 4.88
C SER A 43 -12.33 -18.32 4.09
N VAL A 44 -12.62 -18.35 2.78
CA VAL A 44 -11.94 -19.22 1.81
C VAL A 44 -11.23 -18.36 0.78
N VAL A 45 -9.98 -18.71 0.46
CA VAL A 45 -9.13 -18.01 -0.52
C VAL A 45 -8.85 -18.92 -1.70
N PHE A 46 -9.32 -18.55 -2.88
CA PHE A 46 -9.04 -19.25 -4.13
C PHE A 46 -7.88 -18.58 -4.86
N ASN A 47 -6.90 -19.36 -5.26
CA ASN A 47 -5.79 -18.88 -6.08
C ASN A 47 -5.50 -19.87 -7.21
N ARG A 48 -5.37 -19.35 -8.44
CA ARG A 48 -5.15 -20.19 -9.63
C ARG A 48 -3.81 -20.91 -9.59
N GLU A 49 -2.76 -20.22 -9.16
CA GLU A 49 -1.45 -20.82 -8.98
C GLU A 49 -1.47 -21.76 -7.76
N SER A 50 -0.72 -22.85 -7.84
CA SER A 50 -0.62 -23.87 -6.79
C SER A 50 0.20 -23.40 -5.58
N ASP A 51 1.00 -22.33 -5.74
CA ASP A 51 1.82 -21.73 -4.67
C ASP A 51 1.93 -20.21 -4.89
N SER A 52 2.65 -19.53 -4.01
CA SER A 52 3.04 -18.13 -4.19
C SER A 52 3.93 -17.96 -5.41
N ARG A 53 3.87 -16.80 -6.06
CA ARG A 53 4.69 -16.54 -7.25
C ARG A 53 6.16 -16.37 -6.87
N TRP A 54 7.02 -17.08 -7.59
CA TRP A 54 8.47 -16.96 -7.48
C TRP A 54 9.03 -16.08 -8.61
N HIS A 55 8.59 -14.81 -8.65
CA HIS A 55 9.18 -13.79 -9.51
C HIS A 55 9.19 -12.46 -8.77
N PRO A 56 10.35 -11.78 -8.70
CA PRO A 56 10.46 -10.54 -7.96
C PRO A 56 9.58 -9.44 -8.56
N LYS A 57 8.94 -8.67 -7.68
CA LYS A 57 8.14 -7.50 -8.00
C LYS A 57 8.57 -6.31 -7.14
N GLY A 58 7.63 -5.57 -6.58
CA GLY A 58 7.91 -4.47 -5.67
C GLY A 58 8.67 -4.92 -4.41
N SER A 59 9.47 -4.00 -3.88
CA SER A 59 10.25 -4.24 -2.64
C SER A 59 9.92 -3.22 -1.55
N THR A 60 8.87 -2.42 -1.72
CA THR A 60 8.54 -1.34 -0.79
C THR A 60 7.30 -1.68 0.01
N HIS A 61 7.49 -1.85 1.33
CA HIS A 61 6.42 -1.88 2.31
C HIS A 61 6.47 -0.55 3.07
N ASN A 62 5.55 0.35 2.79
CA ASN A 62 5.55 1.69 3.37
C ASN A 62 5.19 1.66 4.87
N SER A 63 5.38 2.79 5.55
CA SER A 63 5.15 2.89 7.00
C SER A 63 3.73 2.47 7.39
N ARG A 64 2.70 2.80 6.59
CA ARG A 64 1.32 2.37 6.88
C ARG A 64 1.13 0.87 6.76
N THR A 65 1.71 0.25 5.75
CA THR A 65 1.69 -1.21 5.59
C THR A 65 2.40 -1.91 6.75
N MET A 66 3.53 -1.37 7.20
CA MET A 66 4.25 -1.90 8.36
C MET A 66 3.43 -1.77 9.66
N GLU A 67 2.64 -0.70 9.83
CA GLU A 67 1.66 -0.59 10.93
C GLU A 67 0.58 -1.68 10.86
N HIS A 68 0.13 -2.02 9.65
CA HIS A 68 -0.81 -3.13 9.46
C HIS A 68 -0.19 -4.47 9.82
N TYR A 69 1.08 -4.71 9.46
CA TYR A 69 1.80 -5.91 9.90
C TYR A 69 2.00 -5.95 11.43
N ARG A 70 2.30 -4.79 12.05
CA ARG A 70 2.35 -4.68 13.52
C ARG A 70 1.02 -5.06 14.15
N ARG A 71 -0.09 -4.55 13.62
CA ARG A 71 -1.45 -4.86 14.10
C ARG A 71 -1.79 -6.35 13.99
N LEU A 72 -1.22 -7.07 13.01
CA LEU A 72 -1.33 -8.52 12.86
C LEU A 72 -0.30 -9.30 13.68
N GLY A 73 0.64 -8.62 14.35
CA GLY A 73 1.71 -9.26 15.12
C GLY A 73 2.82 -9.90 14.27
N ILE A 74 2.95 -9.49 13.00
CA ILE A 74 3.91 -10.10 12.05
C ILE A 74 4.99 -9.13 11.56
N ALA A 75 5.04 -7.89 12.07
CA ALA A 75 5.97 -6.87 11.55
C ALA A 75 7.44 -7.30 11.65
N ASP A 76 7.87 -7.82 12.79
CA ASP A 76 9.27 -8.25 12.98
C ASP A 76 9.63 -9.44 12.08
N ALA A 77 8.71 -10.39 11.90
CA ALA A 77 8.91 -11.52 11.00
C ALA A 77 9.04 -11.09 9.55
N VAL A 78 8.22 -10.10 9.11
CA VAL A 78 8.31 -9.54 7.76
C VAL A 78 9.59 -8.71 7.60
N ARG A 79 10.03 -7.96 8.63
CA ARG A 79 11.32 -7.23 8.59
C ARG A 79 12.51 -8.16 8.37
N ALA A 80 12.48 -9.34 8.97
CA ALA A 80 13.53 -10.34 8.79
C ALA A 80 13.66 -10.89 7.36
N LEU A 81 12.68 -10.61 6.47
CA LEU A 81 12.71 -10.98 5.05
C LEU A 81 13.31 -9.90 4.15
N GLY A 82 13.65 -8.75 4.73
CA GLY A 82 14.24 -7.61 4.01
C GLY A 82 15.70 -7.80 3.69
N LEU A 83 16.31 -6.73 3.19
CA LEU A 83 17.76 -6.66 3.04
C LEU A 83 18.45 -6.89 4.41
N PRO A 84 19.70 -7.35 4.41
CA PRO A 84 20.47 -7.46 5.66
C PRO A 84 20.38 -6.17 6.49
N PRO A 85 20.29 -6.25 7.84
CA PRO A 85 19.98 -5.10 8.68
C PRO A 85 20.91 -3.89 8.50
N ASP A 86 22.18 -4.15 8.18
CA ASP A 86 23.21 -3.11 7.97
C ASP A 86 23.40 -2.73 6.49
N HIS A 87 22.69 -3.39 5.57
CA HIS A 87 22.79 -3.08 4.15
C HIS A 87 22.18 -1.70 3.86
N PRO A 88 22.91 -0.80 3.13
CA PRO A 88 22.40 0.51 2.76
C PRO A 88 21.15 0.39 1.88
N ARG A 89 20.08 1.12 2.23
CA ARG A 89 18.85 1.17 1.44
C ARG A 89 18.84 2.34 0.46
N ASP A 90 20.00 2.83 0.16
CA ASP A 90 20.25 3.98 -0.69
C ASP A 90 19.76 3.77 -2.11
N VAL A 91 19.53 4.88 -2.79
CA VAL A 91 19.30 4.93 -4.23
C VAL A 91 20.48 5.62 -4.86
N ALA A 92 21.26 4.89 -5.64
CA ALA A 92 22.47 5.41 -6.26
C ALA A 92 22.29 5.56 -7.77
N TYR A 93 22.85 6.62 -8.31
CA TYR A 93 22.85 6.96 -9.72
C TYR A 93 24.27 6.96 -10.26
N PHE A 94 24.48 6.27 -11.37
CA PHE A 94 25.79 6.09 -12.00
C PHE A 94 25.73 6.41 -13.49
N THR A 95 26.85 6.81 -14.08
CA THR A 95 27.00 6.74 -15.54
C THR A 95 27.02 5.29 -15.97
N ARG A 96 27.96 4.49 -15.45
CA ARG A 96 27.98 3.02 -15.44
C ARG A 96 28.40 2.56 -14.06
N LEU A 97 28.01 1.36 -13.65
CA LEU A 97 28.27 0.91 -12.26
C LEU A 97 29.76 0.83 -11.92
N ALA A 98 30.61 0.60 -12.94
CA ALA A 98 32.05 0.58 -12.77
C ALA A 98 32.70 1.98 -12.75
N ASP A 99 32.00 3.01 -13.22
CA ASP A 99 32.52 4.34 -13.44
C ASP A 99 32.05 5.36 -12.38
N TRP A 100 31.59 6.54 -12.82
CA TRP A 100 31.26 7.64 -11.91
C TRP A 100 29.88 7.49 -11.26
N GLU A 101 29.85 7.64 -9.96
CA GLU A 101 28.63 7.88 -9.20
C GLU A 101 28.21 9.34 -9.39
N LEU A 102 26.99 9.57 -9.86
CA LEU A 102 26.42 10.88 -10.14
C LEU A 102 25.74 11.49 -8.91
N ALA A 103 25.01 10.67 -8.19
CA ALA A 103 24.30 11.04 -6.97
C ALA A 103 23.99 9.82 -6.12
N ARG A 104 23.86 10.04 -4.82
CA ARG A 104 23.34 9.07 -3.85
C ARG A 104 22.27 9.71 -2.99
N LEU A 105 21.12 9.07 -2.90
CA LEU A 105 20.09 9.39 -1.94
C LEU A 105 20.27 8.45 -0.75
N GLU A 106 20.95 8.95 0.28
CA GLU A 106 21.15 8.18 1.51
C GLU A 106 19.82 8.01 2.24
N MET A 107 19.45 6.75 2.48
CA MET A 107 18.15 6.37 3.07
C MET A 107 18.32 5.67 4.43
N GLY A 108 19.56 5.44 4.85
CA GLY A 108 19.90 4.66 6.04
C GLY A 108 19.59 3.18 5.91
N SER A 109 20.24 2.36 6.73
CA SER A 109 19.99 0.92 6.82
C SER A 109 18.72 0.60 7.60
N GLU A 110 18.28 -0.66 7.58
CA GLU A 110 17.14 -1.12 8.41
C GLU A 110 17.42 -0.96 9.90
N CYS A 111 18.66 -1.31 10.33
CA CYS A 111 19.09 -1.16 11.71
C CYS A 111 19.03 0.30 12.17
N GLU A 112 19.60 1.24 11.40
CA GLU A 112 19.62 2.67 11.74
C GLU A 112 18.21 3.24 11.85
N ARG A 113 17.32 2.95 10.89
CA ARG A 113 15.95 3.49 10.89
C ARG A 113 15.08 2.89 11.99
N THR A 114 15.23 1.59 12.26
CA THR A 114 14.52 0.95 13.37
C THR A 114 14.99 1.47 14.71
N GLN A 115 16.30 1.68 14.87
CA GLN A 115 16.86 2.28 16.07
C GLN A 115 16.38 3.73 16.24
N ALA A 116 16.40 4.54 15.17
CA ALA A 116 15.89 5.91 15.20
C ALA A 116 14.42 5.96 15.64
N ALA A 117 13.56 5.08 15.11
CA ALA A 117 12.15 5.02 15.52
C ALA A 117 11.96 4.61 16.99
N ARG A 118 12.83 3.71 17.50
CA ARG A 118 12.76 3.28 18.91
C ARG A 118 13.21 4.36 19.89
N THR A 119 14.09 5.27 19.47
CA THR A 119 14.64 6.36 20.30
C THR A 119 14.05 7.72 19.97
N ALA A 120 13.12 7.79 19.03
CA ALA A 120 12.42 9.01 18.64
C ALA A 120 11.62 9.60 19.81
N GLU A 121 11.23 10.87 19.70
CA GLU A 121 10.34 11.53 20.66
C GLU A 121 8.99 10.80 20.76
N ASP A 122 8.28 10.98 21.88
CA ASP A 122 7.01 10.28 22.12
C ASP A 122 5.95 10.62 21.07
N THR A 123 6.00 11.79 20.47
CA THR A 123 5.09 12.26 19.42
C THR A 123 5.54 11.95 18.00
N ASP A 124 6.63 11.20 17.81
CA ASP A 124 7.05 10.78 16.48
C ASP A 124 5.97 9.96 15.78
N GLN A 125 5.69 10.26 14.52
CA GLN A 125 4.56 9.71 13.79
C GLN A 125 4.87 8.42 13.02
N VAL A 126 6.11 7.94 13.05
CA VAL A 126 6.56 6.77 12.28
C VAL A 126 7.07 5.66 13.22
N PRO A 127 6.16 4.98 13.98
CA PRO A 127 6.56 3.87 14.86
C PRO A 127 7.10 2.67 14.08
N GLU A 128 6.71 2.55 12.82
CA GLU A 128 7.10 1.49 11.90
C GLU A 128 7.71 2.10 10.64
N PRO A 129 9.05 2.24 10.56
CA PRO A 129 9.69 2.75 9.34
C PRO A 129 9.45 1.82 8.15
N LEU A 130 9.40 2.43 6.95
CA LEU A 130 9.33 1.73 5.67
C LEU A 130 10.38 0.62 5.58
N LEU A 131 10.00 -0.53 5.03
CA LEU A 131 10.84 -1.70 4.83
C LEU A 131 11.13 -1.94 3.34
N ARG A 132 12.37 -2.37 3.02
CA ARG A 132 12.77 -2.90 1.72
C ARG A 132 12.85 -4.43 1.80
N ALA A 133 11.76 -5.11 1.43
CA ALA A 133 11.70 -6.56 1.32
C ALA A 133 11.02 -6.93 0.00
N ASN A 134 11.57 -7.86 -0.77
CA ASN A 134 10.92 -8.21 -2.02
C ASN A 134 9.58 -8.93 -1.78
N GLN A 135 8.57 -8.55 -2.55
CA GLN A 135 7.21 -9.07 -2.45
C GLN A 135 7.17 -10.61 -2.53
N MET A 136 8.05 -11.26 -3.31
CA MET A 136 8.05 -12.71 -3.45
C MET A 136 8.34 -13.43 -2.11
N TYR A 137 9.25 -12.91 -1.28
CA TYR A 137 9.55 -13.48 0.04
C TYR A 137 8.39 -13.23 1.02
N VAL A 138 7.80 -12.03 0.94
CA VAL A 138 6.68 -11.67 1.82
C VAL A 138 5.41 -12.45 1.45
N GLU A 139 5.12 -12.69 0.17
CA GLU A 139 4.00 -13.53 -0.25
C GLU A 139 4.13 -14.97 0.28
N GLN A 140 5.33 -15.56 0.21
CA GLN A 140 5.58 -16.89 0.78
C GLN A 140 5.34 -16.92 2.29
N PHE A 141 5.86 -15.92 3.01
CA PHE A 141 5.63 -15.81 4.46
C PHE A 141 4.14 -15.66 4.78
N LEU A 142 3.42 -14.76 4.09
CA LEU A 142 1.99 -14.56 4.31
C LEU A 142 1.19 -15.83 4.03
N LEU A 143 1.51 -16.57 2.97
CA LEU A 143 0.88 -17.85 2.66
C LEU A 143 1.15 -18.89 3.75
N ALA A 144 2.41 -19.03 4.17
CA ALA A 144 2.78 -19.94 5.25
C ALA A 144 2.09 -19.56 6.57
N HIS A 145 2.03 -18.27 6.90
CA HIS A 145 1.34 -17.77 8.08
C HIS A 145 -0.17 -18.01 8.00
N ALA A 146 -0.81 -17.73 6.86
CA ALA A 146 -2.23 -17.99 6.67
C ALA A 146 -2.60 -19.48 6.81
N ARG A 147 -1.70 -20.41 6.41
CA ARG A 147 -1.88 -21.86 6.61
C ARG A 147 -2.00 -22.26 8.09
N THR A 148 -1.45 -21.46 9.01
CA THR A 148 -1.54 -21.72 10.46
C THR A 148 -2.84 -21.21 11.09
N ARG A 149 -3.67 -20.46 10.35
CA ARG A 149 -4.88 -19.82 10.87
C ARG A 149 -6.10 -20.68 10.66
N PRO A 150 -6.83 -21.12 11.72
CA PRO A 150 -7.93 -22.08 11.61
C PRO A 150 -9.17 -21.51 10.87
N ASN A 151 -9.32 -20.19 10.81
CA ASN A 151 -10.43 -19.53 10.12
C ASN A 151 -10.17 -19.30 8.62
N ILE A 152 -8.99 -19.68 8.10
CA ILE A 152 -8.63 -19.45 6.70
C ILE A 152 -8.54 -20.79 5.96
N ASP A 153 -9.43 -21.01 4.98
CA ASP A 153 -9.40 -22.15 4.06
C ASP A 153 -8.67 -21.73 2.78
N LEU A 154 -7.52 -22.31 2.52
CA LEU A 154 -6.68 -21.96 1.35
C LEU A 154 -6.86 -22.97 0.23
N ARG A 155 -7.36 -22.50 -0.92
CA ARG A 155 -7.60 -23.26 -2.14
C ARG A 155 -6.65 -22.77 -3.24
N PHE A 156 -5.36 -23.07 -3.07
CA PHE A 156 -4.33 -22.84 -4.07
C PHE A 156 -4.35 -23.95 -5.13
N GLY A 157 -4.12 -23.60 -6.41
CA GLY A 157 -4.37 -24.47 -7.55
C GLY A 157 -5.86 -24.54 -7.95
N TRP A 158 -6.69 -23.62 -7.45
CA TRP A 158 -8.13 -23.56 -7.75
C TRP A 158 -8.51 -22.26 -8.46
N CYS A 159 -9.30 -22.39 -9.51
CA CYS A 159 -9.83 -21.27 -10.31
C CYS A 159 -11.34 -21.15 -10.11
N VAL A 160 -11.82 -19.97 -9.71
CA VAL A 160 -13.25 -19.64 -9.73
C VAL A 160 -13.64 -19.37 -11.17
N SER A 161 -14.58 -20.14 -11.71
CA SER A 161 -15.04 -20.06 -13.10
C SER A 161 -16.34 -19.30 -13.27
N ARG A 162 -17.16 -19.24 -12.23
CA ARG A 162 -18.47 -18.58 -12.22
C ARG A 162 -18.83 -18.12 -10.82
N PHE A 163 -19.59 -17.06 -10.73
CA PHE A 163 -20.32 -16.68 -9.52
C PHE A 163 -21.65 -16.03 -9.87
N GLU A 164 -22.62 -16.15 -8.96
CA GLU A 164 -23.94 -15.51 -9.01
C GLU A 164 -24.28 -15.03 -7.61
N GLN A 165 -24.99 -13.91 -7.50
CA GLN A 165 -25.45 -13.37 -6.22
C GLN A 165 -26.97 -13.26 -6.15
N ASP A 166 -27.50 -13.37 -4.95
CA ASP A 166 -28.89 -13.11 -4.60
C ASP A 166 -28.96 -12.29 -3.29
N GLU A 167 -30.15 -12.06 -2.75
CA GLU A 167 -30.34 -11.29 -1.52
C GLU A 167 -29.64 -11.90 -0.30
N ALA A 168 -29.43 -13.22 -0.27
CA ALA A 168 -28.87 -13.96 0.88
C ALA A 168 -27.34 -14.15 0.78
N GLY A 169 -26.75 -14.12 -0.42
CA GLY A 169 -25.31 -14.35 -0.57
C GLY A 169 -24.81 -14.47 -2.00
N VAL A 170 -23.64 -15.06 -2.15
CA VAL A 170 -22.98 -15.34 -3.42
C VAL A 170 -22.71 -16.84 -3.54
N THR A 171 -23.15 -17.45 -4.63
CA THR A 171 -22.77 -18.82 -5.00
C THR A 171 -21.66 -18.75 -6.01
N LEU A 172 -20.62 -19.54 -5.85
CA LEU A 172 -19.48 -19.61 -6.76
C LEU A 172 -19.09 -21.05 -7.08
N ASP A 173 -18.63 -21.28 -8.31
CA ASP A 173 -18.11 -22.55 -8.78
C ASP A 173 -16.60 -22.45 -8.95
N ALA A 174 -15.88 -23.35 -8.31
CA ALA A 174 -14.43 -23.42 -8.33
C ALA A 174 -13.98 -24.80 -8.82
N GLN A 175 -12.85 -24.84 -9.56
CA GLN A 175 -12.29 -26.08 -10.07
C GLN A 175 -10.76 -26.07 -9.97
N VAL A 176 -10.19 -27.25 -9.82
CA VAL A 176 -8.74 -27.44 -9.80
C VAL A 176 -8.17 -27.10 -11.18
N THR A 177 -7.11 -26.33 -11.23
CA THR A 177 -6.53 -25.81 -12.49
C THR A 177 -5.91 -26.86 -13.37
N ASP A 178 -5.46 -27.98 -12.81
CA ASP A 178 -4.89 -29.12 -13.54
C ASP A 178 -5.93 -30.19 -13.94
N GLY A 179 -7.22 -29.99 -13.56
CA GLY A 179 -8.31 -30.91 -13.88
C GLY A 179 -8.24 -32.26 -13.16
N THR A 180 -7.40 -32.42 -12.14
CA THR A 180 -7.19 -33.70 -11.44
C THR A 180 -8.32 -34.08 -10.50
N ALA A 181 -9.15 -33.10 -10.09
CA ALA A 181 -10.29 -33.31 -9.19
C ALA A 181 -11.56 -32.63 -9.73
N PRO A 182 -12.75 -33.12 -9.32
CA PRO A 182 -14.01 -32.46 -9.66
C PRO A 182 -14.08 -31.06 -9.06
N GLY A 183 -14.82 -30.16 -9.73
CA GLY A 183 -15.13 -28.84 -9.21
C GLY A 183 -16.02 -28.88 -7.97
N GLU A 184 -15.97 -27.81 -7.21
CA GLU A 184 -16.77 -27.60 -5.99
C GLU A 184 -17.65 -26.35 -6.14
N SER A 185 -18.84 -26.39 -5.52
CA SER A 185 -19.71 -25.22 -5.38
C SER A 185 -19.65 -24.70 -3.95
N TRP A 186 -19.57 -23.39 -3.82
CA TRP A 186 -19.42 -22.69 -2.54
C TRP A 186 -20.50 -21.62 -2.36
N ARG A 187 -20.95 -21.42 -1.12
CA ARG A 187 -21.84 -20.34 -0.72
C ARG A 187 -21.14 -19.41 0.25
N ALA A 188 -21.19 -18.09 0.00
CA ALA A 188 -20.65 -17.09 0.89
C ALA A 188 -21.64 -15.93 1.09
N ALA A 189 -21.58 -15.26 2.24
CA ALA A 189 -22.34 -14.03 2.44
C ALA A 189 -21.78 -12.89 1.56
N TYR A 190 -20.48 -12.89 1.33
CA TYR A 190 -19.78 -11.89 0.50
C TYR A 190 -18.65 -12.54 -0.31
N LEU A 191 -18.41 -11.99 -1.51
CA LEU A 191 -17.29 -12.33 -2.38
C LEU A 191 -16.38 -11.11 -2.51
N VAL A 192 -15.05 -11.30 -2.42
CA VAL A 192 -14.07 -10.24 -2.67
C VAL A 192 -13.09 -10.65 -3.76
N GLY A 193 -13.05 -9.88 -4.86
CA GLY A 193 -12.06 -10.02 -5.93
C GLY A 193 -10.78 -9.29 -5.58
N CYS A 194 -9.72 -10.06 -5.27
CA CYS A 194 -8.33 -9.64 -5.08
C CYS A 194 -7.42 -10.21 -6.20
N ASP A 195 -7.97 -10.45 -7.38
CA ASP A 195 -7.42 -11.26 -8.47
C ASP A 195 -6.62 -10.43 -9.50
N GLY A 196 -6.15 -9.26 -9.07
CA GLY A 196 -5.16 -8.47 -9.79
C GLY A 196 -5.71 -7.66 -10.95
N GLY A 197 -4.82 -7.02 -11.72
CA GLY A 197 -5.20 -6.05 -12.76
C GLY A 197 -6.07 -6.62 -13.89
N GLN A 198 -5.94 -7.92 -14.16
CA GLN A 198 -6.79 -8.66 -15.10
C GLN A 198 -7.96 -9.37 -14.40
N SER A 199 -8.46 -8.81 -13.31
CA SER A 199 -9.50 -9.39 -12.46
C SER A 199 -10.66 -10.01 -13.26
N PHE A 200 -10.91 -11.29 -13.01
CA PHE A 200 -12.09 -12.00 -13.49
C PHE A 200 -13.34 -11.44 -12.83
N VAL A 201 -13.29 -11.23 -11.49
CA VAL A 201 -14.45 -10.76 -10.72
C VAL A 201 -14.90 -9.38 -11.21
N ARG A 202 -13.96 -8.43 -11.39
CA ARG A 202 -14.29 -7.09 -11.92
C ARG A 202 -14.96 -7.17 -13.30
N ARG A 203 -14.38 -7.96 -14.22
CA ARG A 203 -14.91 -8.09 -15.59
C ARG A 203 -16.28 -8.76 -15.62
N ALA A 204 -16.51 -9.76 -14.78
CA ALA A 204 -17.81 -10.43 -14.66
C ALA A 204 -18.90 -9.47 -14.16
N LEU A 205 -18.56 -8.48 -13.32
CA LEU A 205 -19.45 -7.41 -12.88
C LEU A 205 -19.62 -6.29 -13.94
N GLY A 206 -18.93 -6.35 -15.07
CA GLY A 206 -18.95 -5.27 -16.09
C GLY A 206 -18.31 -3.97 -15.61
N ILE A 207 -17.51 -3.97 -14.55
CA ILE A 207 -16.86 -2.78 -13.99
C ILE A 207 -15.59 -2.44 -14.78
N ARG A 208 -15.52 -1.19 -15.27
CA ARG A 208 -14.40 -0.71 -16.09
C ARG A 208 -13.39 0.05 -15.24
N TYR A 209 -12.16 0.09 -15.71
CA TYR A 209 -11.19 1.06 -15.27
C TYR A 209 -11.39 2.40 -15.97
N LEU A 210 -11.18 3.47 -15.23
CA LEU A 210 -11.16 4.85 -15.70
C LEU A 210 -9.74 5.41 -15.48
N GLY A 211 -9.33 6.28 -16.39
CA GLY A 211 -8.04 6.97 -16.28
C GLY A 211 -7.12 6.74 -17.49
N PRO A 212 -5.96 7.38 -17.48
CA PRO A 212 -5.00 7.27 -18.58
C PRO A 212 -4.32 5.89 -18.58
N SER A 213 -4.46 5.20 -19.71
CA SER A 213 -3.83 3.90 -19.98
C SER A 213 -2.67 4.00 -20.99
N GLY A 214 -2.41 5.22 -21.50
CA GLY A 214 -1.40 5.47 -22.52
C GLY A 214 0.00 5.60 -21.96
N ALA A 215 0.99 5.23 -22.79
CA ALA A 215 2.39 5.46 -22.51
C ALA A 215 2.67 6.97 -22.43
N SER A 216 3.27 7.43 -21.34
CA SER A 216 4.07 8.66 -21.37
C SER A 216 5.44 8.30 -21.95
N ASP A 217 6.16 9.25 -22.54
CA ASP A 217 7.48 9.00 -23.17
C ASP A 217 8.62 8.69 -22.16
N GLY A 218 8.27 8.36 -20.90
CA GLY A 218 9.22 8.10 -19.83
C GLY A 218 9.89 6.72 -19.88
N PHE A 219 11.02 6.56 -19.15
CA PHE A 219 11.76 5.30 -19.06
C PHE A 219 10.93 4.14 -18.49
N LEU A 220 10.09 4.39 -17.48
CA LEU A 220 9.22 3.38 -16.83
C LEU A 220 7.81 3.34 -17.43
N SER A 221 7.65 3.59 -18.71
CA SER A 221 6.35 3.59 -19.41
C SER A 221 6.38 2.71 -20.65
N GLY A 222 5.20 2.26 -21.07
CA GLY A 222 5.05 1.32 -22.18
C GLY A 222 5.28 -0.13 -21.74
N ARG A 223 5.65 -0.97 -22.70
CA ARG A 223 5.93 -2.38 -22.43
C ARG A 223 7.29 -2.53 -21.79
N MET A 224 7.31 -3.14 -20.62
CA MET A 224 8.49 -3.32 -19.79
C MET A 224 8.73 -4.81 -19.53
N ILE A 225 10.00 -5.14 -19.25
CA ILE A 225 10.42 -6.47 -18.82
C ILE A 225 11.08 -6.35 -17.45
N SER A 226 10.73 -7.22 -16.54
CA SER A 226 11.46 -7.47 -15.30
C SER A 226 12.23 -8.79 -15.45
N SER A 227 13.54 -8.74 -15.19
CA SER A 227 14.41 -9.93 -15.26
C SER A 227 15.02 -10.19 -13.88
N HIS A 228 14.80 -11.38 -13.34
CA HIS A 228 15.45 -11.85 -12.12
C HIS A 228 16.83 -12.39 -12.52
N VAL A 229 17.87 -11.83 -11.97
CA VAL A 229 19.25 -12.14 -12.34
C VAL A 229 20.13 -12.34 -11.12
N ARG A 230 21.20 -13.14 -11.28
CA ARG A 230 22.28 -13.27 -10.29
C ARG A 230 23.58 -12.73 -10.87
N ILE A 231 24.30 -11.88 -10.11
CA ILE A 231 25.54 -11.23 -10.50
C ILE A 231 26.55 -11.34 -9.34
N PRO A 232 27.26 -12.47 -9.19
CA PRO A 232 28.05 -12.79 -7.99
C PRO A 232 29.16 -11.80 -7.63
N ALA A 233 29.75 -11.15 -8.63
CA ALA A 233 30.86 -10.21 -8.42
C ALA A 233 30.39 -8.77 -8.13
N LEU A 234 29.11 -8.44 -8.30
CA LEU A 234 28.66 -7.05 -8.32
C LEU A 234 28.92 -6.34 -6.98
N HIS A 235 28.35 -6.84 -5.89
CA HIS A 235 28.55 -6.23 -4.55
C HIS A 235 29.92 -6.58 -3.98
N ARG A 236 30.35 -7.82 -4.13
CA ARG A 236 31.57 -8.32 -3.52
C ARG A 236 32.85 -7.65 -4.06
N GLU A 237 32.88 -7.29 -5.34
CA GLU A 237 34.07 -6.83 -6.02
C GLU A 237 33.94 -5.44 -6.62
N LEU A 238 32.87 -5.20 -7.40
CA LEU A 238 32.73 -3.99 -8.19
C LEU A 238 32.21 -2.80 -7.37
N LEU A 239 31.19 -3.04 -6.55
CA LEU A 239 30.53 -1.99 -5.75
C LEU A 239 30.88 -2.07 -4.27
N LYS A 240 31.96 -2.78 -3.93
CA LYS A 240 32.41 -2.91 -2.53
C LYS A 240 32.59 -1.54 -1.87
N GLY A 241 31.82 -1.30 -0.79
CA GLY A 241 31.77 -0.02 -0.09
C GLY A 241 30.90 1.05 -0.77
N ARG A 242 30.21 0.68 -1.86
CA ARG A 242 29.23 1.52 -2.57
C ARG A 242 27.91 0.78 -2.79
N GLU A 243 27.64 -0.23 -1.97
CA GLU A 243 26.43 -1.02 -2.03
C GLU A 243 25.21 -0.13 -1.84
N SER A 244 24.11 -0.47 -2.49
CA SER A 244 22.82 0.24 -2.44
C SER A 244 21.67 -0.75 -2.64
N TRP A 245 20.48 -0.36 -2.24
CA TRP A 245 19.28 -1.09 -2.60
C TRP A 245 18.94 -0.96 -4.08
N MET A 246 19.09 0.25 -4.66
CA MET A 246 18.69 0.53 -6.04
C MET A 246 19.80 1.27 -6.78
N TYR A 247 20.10 0.80 -7.98
CA TYR A 247 21.09 1.36 -8.89
C TYR A 247 20.41 1.85 -10.16
N ASN A 248 20.59 3.13 -10.48
CA ASN A 248 20.14 3.74 -11.72
C ASN A 248 21.35 4.03 -12.59
N VAL A 249 21.46 3.37 -13.73
CA VAL A 249 22.47 3.70 -14.75
C VAL A 249 21.88 4.71 -15.70
N MET A 250 22.62 5.80 -15.92
CA MET A 250 22.23 6.95 -16.72
C MET A 250 23.40 7.37 -17.62
N ALA A 251 23.59 6.65 -18.71
CA ALA A 251 24.59 6.95 -19.73
C ALA A 251 23.90 7.28 -21.07
N PRO A 252 24.58 7.99 -21.99
CA PRO A 252 24.08 8.20 -23.33
C PRO A 252 23.75 6.87 -24.01
N GLY A 253 22.49 6.70 -24.44
CA GLY A 253 22.02 5.47 -25.08
C GLY A 253 21.84 4.25 -24.18
N SER A 254 22.15 4.36 -22.87
CA SER A 254 21.98 3.25 -21.91
C SER A 254 21.27 3.70 -20.65
N ARG A 255 20.07 3.13 -20.40
CA ARG A 255 19.35 3.29 -19.15
C ARG A 255 19.03 1.93 -18.55
N MET A 256 19.41 1.74 -17.28
CA MET A 256 19.19 0.50 -16.56
C MET A 256 18.76 0.82 -15.13
N LEU A 257 17.78 0.09 -14.64
CA LEU A 257 17.37 0.10 -13.24
C LEU A 257 17.58 -1.29 -12.66
N LEU A 258 18.49 -1.40 -11.68
CA LEU A 258 18.82 -2.66 -11.01
C LEU A 258 18.49 -2.53 -9.51
N ILE A 259 17.74 -3.47 -8.96
CA ILE A 259 17.28 -3.46 -7.57
C ILE A 259 17.84 -4.70 -6.88
N SER A 260 18.57 -4.52 -5.78
CA SER A 260 19.06 -5.61 -4.95
C SER A 260 17.89 -6.29 -4.21
N LEU A 261 17.82 -7.62 -4.26
CA LEU A 261 16.76 -8.42 -3.67
C LEU A 261 17.12 -8.96 -2.29
N ASP A 262 18.36 -9.41 -2.16
CA ASP A 262 18.90 -10.10 -0.97
C ASP A 262 20.09 -9.37 -0.30
N GLY A 263 20.56 -8.28 -0.93
CA GLY A 263 21.75 -7.54 -0.48
C GLY A 263 23.07 -8.24 -0.85
N ALA A 264 23.04 -9.32 -1.62
CA ALA A 264 24.21 -10.12 -1.98
C ALA A 264 24.39 -10.20 -3.51
N ASP A 265 23.78 -11.15 -4.18
CA ASP A 265 24.02 -11.41 -5.59
C ASP A 265 22.76 -11.52 -6.46
N GLU A 266 21.57 -11.48 -5.87
CA GLU A 266 20.30 -11.50 -6.61
C GLU A 266 19.74 -10.10 -6.83
N PHE A 267 19.35 -9.83 -8.08
CA PHE A 267 18.86 -8.51 -8.51
C PHE A 267 17.64 -8.62 -9.40
N LEU A 268 16.81 -7.57 -9.38
CA LEU A 268 15.75 -7.33 -10.35
C LEU A 268 16.21 -6.25 -11.33
N LEU A 269 16.39 -6.62 -12.59
CA LEU A 269 16.58 -5.68 -13.69
C LEU A 269 15.21 -5.25 -14.24
N MET A 270 14.99 -3.95 -14.35
CA MET A 270 13.87 -3.38 -15.09
C MET A 270 14.37 -2.73 -16.38
N SER A 271 13.79 -3.10 -17.51
CA SER A 271 14.17 -2.60 -18.83
C SER A 271 12.97 -2.45 -19.75
N LYS A 272 13.08 -1.57 -20.77
CA LYS A 272 12.09 -1.53 -21.86
C LYS A 272 12.19 -2.79 -22.70
N ALA A 273 11.05 -3.24 -23.23
CA ALA A 273 11.02 -4.25 -24.27
C ALA A 273 11.53 -3.62 -25.57
N ASP A 274 12.42 -4.33 -26.27
CA ASP A 274 13.01 -3.85 -27.52
C ASP A 274 12.10 -4.12 -28.74
N ASP A 275 11.26 -5.15 -28.72
CA ASP A 275 10.35 -5.56 -29.81
C ASP A 275 8.90 -5.75 -29.34
N GLU A 276 7.96 -5.64 -30.28
CA GLU A 276 6.52 -5.80 -30.00
C GLU A 276 6.13 -7.24 -29.60
N ASP A 277 6.92 -8.25 -29.96
CA ASP A 277 6.55 -9.68 -29.86
C ASP A 277 7.59 -10.53 -29.11
N GLY A 278 7.64 -10.50 -27.80
CA GLY A 278 8.40 -11.52 -27.08
C GLY A 278 9.03 -11.07 -25.75
N LEU A 279 9.54 -12.04 -25.00
CA LEU A 279 10.47 -11.81 -23.91
C LEU A 279 11.89 -11.74 -24.51
N PRO A 280 12.82 -10.94 -23.94
CA PRO A 280 14.21 -10.93 -24.36
C PRO A 280 14.80 -12.34 -24.17
N ASP A 281 15.77 -12.71 -24.99
CA ASP A 281 16.63 -13.85 -24.70
C ASP A 281 17.62 -13.49 -23.58
N ASP A 282 18.18 -14.51 -22.95
CA ASP A 282 19.14 -14.34 -21.87
C ASP A 282 20.38 -13.54 -22.35
N ALA A 283 20.79 -13.73 -23.59
CA ALA A 283 21.94 -13.03 -24.17
C ALA A 283 21.69 -11.52 -24.28
N ALA A 284 20.46 -11.09 -24.61
CA ALA A 284 20.11 -9.66 -24.64
C ALA A 284 20.13 -9.06 -23.24
N VAL A 285 19.64 -9.76 -22.23
CA VAL A 285 19.68 -9.31 -20.83
C VAL A 285 21.12 -9.20 -20.33
N ILE A 286 21.93 -10.24 -20.57
CA ILE A 286 23.36 -10.24 -20.19
C ILE A 286 24.11 -9.10 -20.85
N ARG A 287 23.89 -8.87 -22.15
CA ARG A 287 24.49 -7.75 -22.88
C ARG A 287 24.12 -6.40 -22.24
N ARG A 288 22.82 -6.16 -21.97
CA ARG A 288 22.33 -4.93 -21.35
C ARG A 288 22.94 -4.70 -19.96
N ILE A 289 23.08 -5.74 -19.15
CA ILE A 289 23.73 -5.66 -17.83
C ILE A 289 25.19 -5.29 -18.00
N ARG A 290 25.94 -5.94 -18.91
CA ARG A 290 27.36 -5.64 -19.15
C ARG A 290 27.57 -4.22 -19.66
N GLU A 291 26.70 -3.73 -20.52
CA GLU A 291 26.69 -2.32 -20.97
C GLU A 291 26.46 -1.35 -19.81
N GLY A 292 25.46 -1.63 -18.96
CA GLY A 292 25.16 -0.82 -17.77
C GLY A 292 26.25 -0.90 -16.70
N VAL A 293 26.91 -2.04 -16.56
CA VAL A 293 28.07 -2.20 -15.66
C VAL A 293 29.30 -1.48 -16.21
N GLY A 294 29.49 -1.44 -17.53
CA GLY A 294 30.65 -0.83 -18.18
C GLY A 294 31.87 -1.76 -18.33
N ARG A 295 31.72 -3.03 -17.90
CA ARG A 295 32.77 -4.07 -18.05
C ARG A 295 32.15 -5.48 -18.07
N PRO A 296 32.88 -6.51 -18.53
CA PRO A 296 32.44 -7.88 -18.46
C PRO A 296 32.18 -8.33 -17.01
N VAL A 297 31.02 -8.91 -16.77
CA VAL A 297 30.62 -9.57 -15.52
C VAL A 297 29.92 -10.87 -15.82
N GLU A 298 29.99 -11.81 -14.88
CA GLU A 298 29.20 -13.04 -14.91
C GLU A 298 27.75 -12.72 -14.52
N VAL A 299 26.79 -13.23 -15.29
CA VAL A 299 25.35 -13.00 -15.06
C VAL A 299 24.61 -14.29 -15.35
N ASP A 300 23.86 -14.77 -14.38
CA ASP A 300 22.88 -15.84 -14.55
C ASP A 300 21.48 -15.21 -14.64
N VAL A 301 20.74 -15.54 -15.69
CA VAL A 301 19.34 -15.11 -15.85
C VAL A 301 18.44 -16.21 -15.30
N LEU A 302 17.64 -15.86 -14.28
CA LEU A 302 16.81 -16.82 -13.56
C LEU A 302 15.36 -16.85 -14.08
N ALA A 303 14.81 -15.69 -14.43
CA ALA A 303 13.44 -15.57 -14.94
C ALA A 303 13.16 -14.22 -15.60
N HIS A 304 12.12 -14.18 -16.45
CA HIS A 304 11.59 -12.95 -17.06
C HIS A 304 10.09 -12.85 -16.85
N ALA A 305 9.58 -11.63 -16.68
CA ALA A 305 8.15 -11.33 -16.69
C ALA A 305 7.86 -10.01 -17.40
N PRO A 306 6.90 -9.98 -18.33
CA PRO A 306 6.43 -8.75 -18.93
C PRO A 306 5.50 -7.99 -17.98
N TRP A 307 5.53 -6.67 -18.05
CA TRP A 307 4.57 -5.80 -17.37
C TRP A 307 4.34 -4.52 -18.15
N GLN A 308 3.24 -3.81 -17.84
CA GLN A 308 2.87 -2.55 -18.48
C GLN A 308 3.16 -1.38 -17.55
N GLY A 309 4.06 -0.49 -17.96
CA GLY A 309 4.37 0.75 -17.26
C GLY A 309 3.48 1.90 -17.69
N GLY A 310 3.46 2.99 -16.88
CA GLY A 310 2.82 4.25 -17.21
C GLY A 310 1.29 4.29 -17.03
N VAL A 311 0.69 3.28 -16.41
CA VAL A 311 -0.76 3.24 -16.14
C VAL A 311 -1.11 3.97 -14.84
N ALA A 312 -2.28 4.64 -14.84
CA ALA A 312 -2.88 5.24 -13.66
C ALA A 312 -4.40 5.07 -13.77
N LEU A 313 -4.89 3.89 -13.39
CA LEU A 313 -6.27 3.48 -13.61
C LEU A 313 -6.97 3.24 -12.27
N VAL A 314 -8.23 3.68 -12.15
CA VAL A 314 -9.09 3.42 -11.00
C VAL A 314 -10.44 2.89 -11.50
N ALA A 315 -10.98 1.86 -10.86
CA ALA A 315 -12.27 1.30 -11.21
C ALA A 315 -13.41 2.32 -10.99
N GLU A 316 -14.41 2.30 -11.85
CA GLU A 316 -15.58 3.19 -11.75
C GLU A 316 -16.41 2.90 -10.50
N ARG A 317 -16.43 1.64 -10.04
CA ARG A 317 -17.09 1.16 -8.82
C ARG A 317 -16.22 0.11 -8.12
N TYR A 318 -16.36 -0.04 -6.81
CA TYR A 318 -15.62 -0.98 -5.97
C TYR A 318 -16.44 -2.18 -5.52
N SER A 319 -17.73 -2.14 -5.78
CA SER A 319 -18.65 -3.21 -5.41
C SER A 319 -19.89 -3.24 -6.31
N ASP A 320 -20.56 -4.38 -6.30
CA ASP A 320 -21.92 -4.58 -6.79
C ASP A 320 -22.64 -5.58 -5.89
N GLY A 321 -23.66 -5.13 -5.16
CA GLY A 321 -24.37 -5.94 -4.19
C GLY A 321 -23.46 -6.52 -3.10
N ARG A 322 -23.28 -7.84 -3.12
CA ARG A 322 -22.47 -8.61 -2.16
C ARG A 322 -21.07 -8.92 -2.66
N VAL A 323 -20.70 -8.44 -3.85
CA VAL A 323 -19.39 -8.66 -4.46
C VAL A 323 -18.57 -7.38 -4.39
N PHE A 324 -17.40 -7.46 -3.77
CA PHE A 324 -16.45 -6.37 -3.57
C PHE A 324 -15.17 -6.63 -4.37
N LEU A 325 -14.44 -5.57 -4.66
CA LEU A 325 -13.14 -5.62 -5.32
C LEU A 325 -12.09 -4.93 -4.42
N CYS A 326 -10.82 -5.36 -4.50
CA CYS A 326 -9.76 -4.87 -3.65
C CYS A 326 -8.39 -4.92 -4.36
N GLY A 327 -7.51 -3.97 -4.08
CA GLY A 327 -6.16 -3.87 -4.62
C GLY A 327 -6.12 -3.67 -6.12
N ASP A 328 -5.24 -4.40 -6.83
CA ASP A 328 -5.07 -4.25 -8.28
C ASP A 328 -6.37 -4.55 -9.07
N ALA A 329 -7.37 -5.18 -8.49
CA ALA A 329 -8.68 -5.35 -9.12
C ALA A 329 -9.44 -4.01 -9.27
N ILE A 330 -9.10 -2.97 -8.49
CA ILE A 330 -9.75 -1.66 -8.51
C ILE A 330 -8.84 -0.50 -8.88
N HIS A 331 -7.51 -0.63 -8.79
CA HIS A 331 -6.59 0.44 -9.20
C HIS A 331 -5.25 -0.11 -9.67
N LEU A 332 -4.71 0.49 -10.73
CA LEU A 332 -3.40 0.17 -11.29
C LEU A 332 -2.51 1.41 -11.24
N PHE A 333 -1.29 1.20 -10.75
CA PHE A 333 -0.32 2.25 -10.52
C PHE A 333 0.87 2.16 -11.48
N SER A 334 1.43 3.32 -11.81
CA SER A 334 2.83 3.37 -12.20
C SER A 334 3.71 2.90 -11.02
N PRO A 335 4.81 2.18 -11.25
CA PRO A 335 5.59 1.56 -10.17
C PRO A 335 6.33 2.58 -9.29
N THR A 336 6.49 3.81 -9.76
CA THR A 336 7.20 4.88 -9.04
C THR A 336 6.53 5.21 -7.72
N GLY A 337 7.31 5.26 -6.65
CA GLY A 337 6.84 5.46 -5.27
C GLY A 337 6.41 4.17 -4.55
N GLY A 338 6.20 3.05 -5.27
CA GLY A 338 5.82 1.77 -4.65
C GLY A 338 4.44 1.77 -4.00
N PHE A 339 3.48 2.57 -4.51
CA PHE A 339 2.19 2.79 -3.84
C PHE A 339 1.16 1.69 -4.09
N GLY A 340 1.24 0.91 -5.19
CA GLY A 340 0.17 0.00 -5.62
C GLY A 340 -0.20 -1.05 -4.57
N MET A 341 0.73 -1.93 -4.22
CA MET A 341 0.53 -2.97 -3.20
C MET A 341 0.12 -2.36 -1.86
N ASN A 342 0.78 -1.28 -1.43
CA ASN A 342 0.52 -0.61 -0.16
C ASN A 342 -0.90 -0.03 -0.09
N THR A 343 -1.40 0.59 -1.16
CA THR A 343 -2.79 1.06 -1.25
C THR A 343 -3.77 -0.11 -1.17
N GLY A 344 -3.47 -1.22 -1.86
CA GLY A 344 -4.31 -2.43 -1.81
C GLY A 344 -4.34 -3.11 -0.43
N ILE A 345 -3.25 -3.09 0.32
CA ILE A 345 -3.21 -3.59 1.70
C ILE A 345 -4.08 -2.72 2.62
N ASP A 346 -4.04 -1.40 2.45
CA ASP A 346 -4.88 -0.48 3.21
C ASP A 346 -6.37 -0.59 2.82
N ASP A 347 -6.68 -0.92 1.53
CA ASP A 347 -8.05 -1.29 1.13
C ASP A 347 -8.54 -2.54 1.87
N ALA A 348 -7.71 -3.59 1.93
CA ALA A 348 -8.05 -4.82 2.65
C ALA A 348 -8.27 -4.56 4.14
N ALA A 349 -7.45 -3.73 4.77
CA ALA A 349 -7.59 -3.33 6.16
C ALA A 349 -8.87 -2.53 6.42
N ASN A 350 -9.30 -1.67 5.48
CA ASN A 350 -10.54 -0.90 5.56
C ASN A 350 -11.77 -1.79 5.32
N LEU A 351 -11.71 -2.73 4.37
CA LEU A 351 -12.85 -3.59 4.02
C LEU A 351 -13.10 -4.68 5.07
N ALA A 352 -12.04 -5.28 5.64
CA ALA A 352 -12.16 -6.46 6.51
C ALA A 352 -13.07 -6.24 7.73
N TRP A 353 -12.89 -5.14 8.47
CA TRP A 353 -13.71 -4.87 9.65
C TRP A 353 -15.17 -4.51 9.30
N LYS A 354 -15.39 -3.93 8.12
CA LYS A 354 -16.73 -3.62 7.62
C LYS A 354 -17.49 -4.89 7.24
N LEU A 355 -16.81 -5.83 6.56
CA LEU A 355 -17.34 -7.16 6.31
C LEU A 355 -17.61 -7.90 7.62
N ALA A 356 -16.69 -7.82 8.59
CA ALA A 356 -16.90 -8.43 9.91
C ALA A 356 -18.14 -7.86 10.61
N GLY A 357 -18.31 -6.54 10.59
CA GLY A 357 -19.51 -5.90 11.16
C GLY A 357 -20.80 -6.34 10.50
N ALA A 358 -20.79 -6.51 9.18
CA ALA A 358 -21.94 -6.97 8.43
C ALA A 358 -22.27 -8.45 8.71
N VAL A 359 -21.24 -9.33 8.75
CA VAL A 359 -21.40 -10.77 9.04
C VAL A 359 -21.86 -10.99 10.49
N GLN A 360 -21.32 -10.24 11.44
CA GLN A 360 -21.68 -10.32 12.86
C GLN A 360 -22.99 -9.59 13.21
N GLY A 361 -23.58 -8.84 12.24
CA GLY A 361 -24.89 -8.21 12.39
C GLY A 361 -24.90 -6.90 13.19
N TRP A 362 -23.74 -6.38 13.60
CA TRP A 362 -23.69 -5.07 14.26
C TRP A 362 -23.48 -3.91 13.28
N GLY A 363 -23.05 -4.17 12.05
CA GLY A 363 -22.90 -3.17 11.00
C GLY A 363 -24.19 -2.92 10.24
N GLY A 364 -24.52 -1.66 9.96
CA GLY A 364 -25.63 -1.28 9.10
C GLY A 364 -25.24 -1.22 7.62
N THR A 365 -26.20 -0.94 6.75
CA THR A 365 -26.01 -0.90 5.29
C THR A 365 -25.00 0.16 4.83
N ALA A 366 -24.96 1.32 5.52
CA ALA A 366 -24.00 2.38 5.20
C ALA A 366 -22.55 2.01 5.55
N LEU A 367 -22.32 0.98 6.39
CA LEU A 367 -20.99 0.53 6.75
C LEU A 367 -20.25 -0.03 5.52
N LEU A 368 -20.86 -0.94 4.78
CA LEU A 368 -20.27 -1.51 3.56
C LEU A 368 -20.22 -0.49 2.42
N ALA A 369 -21.25 0.34 2.27
CA ALA A 369 -21.27 1.41 1.26
C ALA A 369 -20.14 2.45 1.45
N SER A 370 -19.70 2.65 2.70
CA SER A 370 -18.58 3.57 2.99
C SER A 370 -17.23 3.08 2.44
N TYR A 371 -17.08 1.81 2.06
CA TYR A 371 -15.82 1.28 1.51
C TYR A 371 -15.40 2.03 0.24
N GLU A 372 -16.27 2.08 -0.74
CA GLU A 372 -15.98 2.80 -1.99
C GLU A 372 -15.84 4.31 -1.73
N ALA A 373 -16.73 4.90 -0.93
CA ALA A 373 -16.71 6.32 -0.62
C ALA A 373 -15.41 6.76 0.07
N GLU A 374 -14.79 5.89 0.86
CA GLU A 374 -13.53 6.15 1.54
C GLU A 374 -12.32 5.81 0.67
N ARG A 375 -12.31 4.67 -0.04
CA ARG A 375 -11.10 4.16 -0.68
C ARG A 375 -10.90 4.63 -2.11
N ARG A 376 -11.97 4.92 -2.86
CA ARG A 376 -11.84 5.40 -4.23
C ARG A 376 -11.16 6.78 -4.33
N PRO A 377 -11.49 7.78 -3.48
CA PRO A 377 -10.75 9.05 -3.46
C PRO A 377 -9.25 8.88 -3.15
N ILE A 378 -8.90 7.95 -2.23
CA ILE A 378 -7.50 7.66 -1.91
C ILE A 378 -6.78 7.03 -3.10
N ALA A 379 -7.42 6.11 -3.82
CA ALA A 379 -6.83 5.53 -5.03
C ALA A 379 -6.57 6.59 -6.11
N LEU A 380 -7.52 7.51 -6.35
CA LEU A 380 -7.35 8.64 -7.28
C LEU A 380 -6.19 9.55 -6.86
N ARG A 381 -6.11 9.90 -5.58
CA ARG A 381 -5.02 10.68 -4.99
C ARG A 381 -3.66 10.02 -5.20
N ASN A 382 -3.55 8.76 -4.84
CA ASN A 382 -2.29 8.01 -4.86
C ASN A 382 -1.84 7.69 -6.30
N THR A 383 -2.77 7.35 -7.22
CA THR A 383 -2.44 7.14 -8.65
C THR A 383 -1.97 8.42 -9.31
N ALA A 384 -2.57 9.56 -8.97
CA ALA A 384 -2.12 10.87 -9.45
C ALA A 384 -0.71 11.22 -8.93
N ALA A 385 -0.41 10.92 -7.66
CA ALA A 385 0.92 11.11 -7.08
C ALA A 385 1.97 10.23 -7.79
N ALA A 386 1.71 8.93 -7.97
CA ALA A 386 2.60 8.01 -8.68
C ALA A 386 2.89 8.49 -10.12
N ARG A 387 1.85 8.94 -10.82
CA ARG A 387 1.99 9.46 -12.19
C ARG A 387 2.90 10.69 -12.26
N ARG A 388 2.72 11.67 -11.36
CA ARG A 388 3.58 12.86 -11.30
C ARG A 388 5.05 12.50 -11.06
N LEU A 389 5.32 11.54 -10.17
CA LEU A 389 6.67 11.06 -9.92
C LEU A 389 7.27 10.37 -11.15
N THR A 390 6.50 9.55 -11.85
CA THR A 390 6.95 8.86 -13.08
C THR A 390 7.29 9.86 -14.19
N GLN A 391 6.48 10.91 -14.37
CA GLN A 391 6.73 11.95 -15.36
C GLN A 391 8.07 12.66 -15.10
N ARG A 392 8.32 13.06 -13.85
CA ARG A 392 9.60 13.70 -13.47
C ARG A 392 10.82 12.84 -13.78
N VAL A 393 10.75 11.52 -13.52
CA VAL A 393 11.87 10.59 -13.85
C VAL A 393 12.10 10.53 -15.37
N GLY A 394 11.04 10.64 -16.18
CA GLY A 394 11.13 10.65 -17.64
C GLY A 394 11.79 11.91 -18.22
N GLU A 395 11.72 13.04 -17.51
CA GLU A 395 12.21 14.36 -17.98
C GLU A 395 13.73 14.52 -17.85
N VAL A 396 14.43 13.62 -17.14
CA VAL A 396 15.88 13.74 -16.95
C VAL A 396 16.63 13.52 -18.26
N GLN A 397 17.27 14.57 -18.73
CA GLN A 397 18.17 14.53 -19.88
C GLN A 397 19.56 14.07 -19.43
N VAL A 398 20.15 13.14 -20.19
CA VAL A 398 21.53 12.68 -19.97
C VAL A 398 22.45 13.44 -20.92
N PRO A 399 23.33 14.34 -20.43
CA PRO A 399 24.26 15.06 -21.28
C PRO A 399 25.22 14.10 -21.98
N ALA A 400 25.56 14.40 -23.25
CA ALA A 400 26.51 13.57 -24.03
C ALA A 400 27.88 13.50 -23.37
N GLU A 401 28.28 14.58 -22.65
CA GLU A 401 29.58 14.75 -22.01
C GLU A 401 29.68 14.05 -20.65
N VAL A 402 28.59 13.44 -20.14
CA VAL A 402 28.58 12.86 -18.77
C VAL A 402 29.66 11.78 -18.58
N GLU A 403 30.03 11.06 -19.64
CA GLU A 403 31.09 10.05 -19.64
C GLU A 403 32.47 10.61 -20.08
N ALA A 404 32.58 11.91 -20.40
CA ALA A 404 33.84 12.51 -20.78
C ALA A 404 34.77 12.71 -19.57
N ALA A 405 36.07 12.53 -19.78
CA ALA A 405 37.08 12.87 -18.80
C ALA A 405 37.36 14.39 -18.76
N GLY A 406 37.82 14.91 -17.61
CA GLY A 406 38.22 16.29 -17.41
C GLY A 406 37.06 17.24 -17.10
N ALA A 407 37.36 18.54 -17.07
CA ALA A 407 36.50 19.59 -16.50
C ALA A 407 35.10 19.67 -17.11
N GLN A 408 34.92 19.38 -18.40
CA GLN A 408 33.63 19.41 -19.08
C GLN A 408 32.75 18.25 -18.58
N GLY A 409 33.29 17.03 -18.48
CA GLY A 409 32.61 15.88 -17.93
C GLY A 409 32.29 16.05 -16.46
N ASP A 410 33.25 16.58 -15.67
CA ASP A 410 33.05 16.86 -14.25
C ASP A 410 31.88 17.84 -14.01
N ALA A 411 31.83 18.92 -14.80
CA ALA A 411 30.74 19.89 -14.74
C ALA A 411 29.38 19.29 -15.15
N ALA A 412 29.33 18.40 -16.15
CA ALA A 412 28.14 17.72 -16.58
C ALA A 412 27.62 16.77 -15.47
N ARG A 413 28.49 15.97 -14.85
CA ARG A 413 28.20 15.09 -13.72
C ARG A 413 27.68 15.86 -12.50
N ALA A 414 28.33 16.97 -12.14
CA ALA A 414 27.90 17.79 -11.00
C ALA A 414 26.50 18.36 -11.19
N ARG A 415 26.19 18.95 -12.35
CA ARG A 415 24.84 19.46 -12.65
C ARG A 415 23.78 18.35 -12.64
N MET A 416 24.12 17.20 -13.20
CA MET A 416 23.21 16.05 -13.21
C MET A 416 22.98 15.51 -11.80
N GLY A 417 24.04 15.41 -10.99
CA GLY A 417 23.96 14.98 -9.60
C GLY A 417 23.06 15.87 -8.75
N GLU A 418 23.16 17.19 -8.89
CA GLU A 418 22.30 18.16 -8.23
C GLU A 418 20.81 17.97 -8.62
N ALA A 419 20.53 17.82 -9.91
CA ALA A 419 19.18 17.57 -10.40
C ALA A 419 18.58 16.25 -9.87
N LEU A 420 19.40 15.21 -9.70
CA LEU A 420 18.98 13.90 -9.20
C LEU A 420 18.62 13.90 -7.72
N GLN A 421 19.14 14.84 -6.91
CA GLN A 421 18.72 14.97 -5.49
C GLN A 421 17.22 15.29 -5.34
N ALA A 422 16.62 15.96 -6.30
CA ALA A 422 15.20 16.26 -6.30
C ALA A 422 14.28 15.00 -6.34
N PHE A 423 14.84 13.83 -6.70
CA PHE A 423 14.09 12.58 -6.72
C PHE A 423 13.91 11.91 -5.35
N ARG A 424 14.52 12.44 -4.29
CA ARG A 424 14.30 11.94 -2.91
C ARG A 424 12.81 11.82 -2.57
N ALA A 425 12.00 12.77 -3.03
CA ALA A 425 10.56 12.82 -2.81
C ALA A 425 9.79 11.55 -3.25
N GLN A 426 10.28 10.78 -4.22
CA GLN A 426 9.63 9.53 -4.65
C GLN A 426 9.86 8.35 -3.68
N PHE A 427 10.83 8.48 -2.77
CA PHE A 427 11.21 7.45 -1.82
C PHE A 427 10.83 7.80 -0.38
N GLU A 428 10.39 9.05 -0.14
CA GLU A 428 10.04 9.61 1.17
C GLU A 428 8.71 10.38 1.09
N ALA A 429 7.70 9.83 0.44
CA ALA A 429 6.38 10.45 0.30
C ALA A 429 5.49 10.13 1.52
N ILE A 430 5.90 10.56 2.71
CA ILE A 430 5.24 10.23 3.98
C ILE A 430 3.78 10.70 4.04
N GLY A 431 3.44 11.80 3.35
CA GLY A 431 2.06 12.27 3.23
C GLY A 431 1.18 11.31 2.44
N VAL A 432 1.71 10.65 1.39
CA VAL A 432 0.99 9.58 0.68
C VAL A 432 0.81 8.37 1.61
N GLU A 433 1.83 8.02 2.38
CA GLU A 433 1.83 6.83 3.22
C GLU A 433 0.86 6.92 4.40
N LEU A 434 0.89 8.02 5.15
CA LEU A 434 0.15 8.20 6.41
C LEU A 434 -1.01 9.20 6.32
N GLY A 435 -1.06 10.02 5.27
CA GLY A 435 -2.01 11.13 5.13
C GLY A 435 -3.38 10.76 4.57
N ALA A 436 -3.71 9.47 4.38
CA ALA A 436 -5.03 9.06 3.93
C ALA A 436 -6.12 9.51 4.92
N ARG A 437 -7.17 10.19 4.41
CA ARG A 437 -8.29 10.67 5.20
C ARG A 437 -9.61 10.29 4.54
N TYR A 438 -10.63 10.11 5.38
CA TYR A 438 -11.99 9.74 4.98
C TYR A 438 -12.97 10.88 5.26
N ASP A 439 -12.56 12.09 4.88
CA ASP A 439 -13.39 13.28 5.05
C ASP A 439 -14.69 13.15 4.23
N GLY A 440 -15.81 13.45 4.85
CA GLY A 440 -17.13 13.26 4.24
C GLY A 440 -17.69 11.83 4.30
N SER A 441 -16.99 10.87 4.89
CA SER A 441 -17.52 9.52 5.12
C SER A 441 -18.78 9.56 6.00
N THR A 442 -19.81 8.82 5.61
CA THR A 442 -21.08 8.75 6.35
C THR A 442 -20.94 8.11 7.72
N ILE A 443 -19.88 7.33 7.94
CA ILE A 443 -19.58 6.65 9.21
C ILE A 443 -18.53 7.39 10.05
N VAL A 444 -18.24 8.64 9.71
CA VAL A 444 -17.38 9.55 10.48
C VAL A 444 -18.24 10.69 11.02
N TRP A 445 -18.06 11.04 12.29
CA TRP A 445 -18.72 12.19 12.90
C TRP A 445 -17.80 13.41 12.79
N PRO A 446 -18.11 14.41 11.95
CA PRO A 446 -17.21 15.51 11.67
C PRO A 446 -17.01 16.41 12.88
N ASP A 447 -15.77 16.83 13.14
CA ASP A 447 -15.38 17.85 14.11
C ASP A 447 -14.09 18.53 13.66
N GLY A 448 -14.10 19.85 13.60
CA GLY A 448 -12.93 20.65 13.23
C GLY A 448 -12.65 20.71 11.74
N ILE A 449 -11.47 21.22 11.41
CA ILE A 449 -10.97 21.40 10.05
C ILE A 449 -9.82 20.44 9.82
N ALA A 450 -9.90 19.63 8.78
CA ALA A 450 -8.83 18.72 8.38
C ALA A 450 -7.57 19.51 7.96
N PRO A 451 -6.36 18.99 8.25
CA PRO A 451 -5.14 19.57 7.69
C PRO A 451 -5.10 19.45 6.17
N ASP A 452 -4.38 20.38 5.54
CA ASP A 452 -4.12 20.31 4.10
C ASP A 452 -3.43 19.00 3.71
N ASP A 453 -3.84 18.44 2.58
CA ASP A 453 -3.24 17.23 2.02
C ASP A 453 -1.96 17.58 1.25
N ASP A 454 -0.82 17.10 1.74
CA ASP A 454 0.47 17.23 1.08
C ASP A 454 1.09 15.83 0.89
N PRO A 455 1.38 15.40 -0.34
CA PRO A 455 1.98 14.09 -0.61
C PRO A 455 3.35 13.87 0.05
N LEU A 456 4.10 14.92 0.36
CA LEU A 456 5.46 14.85 0.90
C LEU A 456 5.52 14.98 2.42
N THR A 457 4.52 15.64 3.02
CA THR A 457 4.49 15.89 4.46
C THR A 457 3.24 15.29 5.09
N TYR A 458 3.43 14.64 6.24
CA TYR A 458 2.32 14.18 7.07
C TYR A 458 2.12 15.16 8.24
N ARG A 459 0.91 15.67 8.38
CA ARG A 459 0.50 16.51 9.53
C ARG A 459 -0.42 15.69 10.43
N PRO A 460 0.05 15.27 11.62
CA PRO A 460 -0.78 14.51 12.55
C PRO A 460 -1.97 15.35 13.01
N SER A 461 -3.15 14.74 13.02
CA SER A 461 -4.38 15.42 13.47
C SER A 461 -5.39 14.40 13.96
N SER A 462 -6.00 14.65 15.11
CA SER A 462 -7.10 13.84 15.63
C SER A 462 -8.47 14.23 15.06
N VAL A 463 -8.52 15.15 14.09
CA VAL A 463 -9.76 15.48 13.36
C VAL A 463 -10.31 14.21 12.73
N PRO A 464 -11.61 13.88 12.96
CA PRO A 464 -12.19 12.64 12.47
C PRO A 464 -12.02 12.43 10.96
N GLY A 465 -11.87 11.19 10.56
CA GLY A 465 -11.53 10.78 9.19
C GLY A 465 -10.04 10.52 8.95
N GLY A 466 -9.14 11.10 9.74
CA GLY A 466 -7.70 10.89 9.64
C GLY A 466 -7.21 9.65 10.40
N ARG A 467 -6.01 9.17 10.06
CA ARG A 467 -5.28 8.20 10.87
C ARG A 467 -5.10 8.75 12.28
N LEU A 468 -5.31 7.94 13.32
CA LEU A 468 -5.01 8.33 14.70
C LEU A 468 -3.55 8.79 14.80
N PRO A 469 -3.25 10.00 15.33
CA PRO A 469 -1.89 10.40 15.59
C PRO A 469 -1.19 9.40 16.51
N HIS A 470 0.04 9.02 16.14
CA HIS A 470 0.82 8.09 16.93
C HIS A 470 1.37 8.76 18.19
N LEU A 471 1.47 7.99 19.26
CA LEU A 471 2.08 8.37 20.53
C LEU A 471 2.79 7.15 21.14
N TRP A 472 4.03 7.35 21.56
CA TRP A 472 4.71 6.39 22.42
C TRP A 472 4.31 6.62 23.88
N LEU A 473 4.05 5.52 24.57
CA LEU A 473 3.65 5.52 25.99
C LEU A 473 4.63 4.64 26.78
N THR A 474 5.15 5.17 27.88
CA THR A 474 5.97 4.40 28.79
C THR A 474 5.10 3.86 29.92
N GLY A 475 4.96 2.53 30.00
CA GLY A 475 4.20 1.88 31.06
C GLY A 475 4.88 1.98 32.43
N ALA A 476 4.15 1.63 33.49
CA ALA A 476 4.72 1.54 34.86
C ALA A 476 5.89 0.54 34.98
N ASP A 477 5.98 -0.40 34.06
CA ASP A 477 7.06 -1.37 33.90
C ASP A 477 8.29 -0.80 33.18
N GLY A 478 8.28 0.47 32.79
CA GLY A 478 9.33 1.13 32.03
C GLY A 478 9.37 0.73 30.54
N VAL A 479 8.44 -0.11 30.08
CA VAL A 479 8.40 -0.53 28.68
C VAL A 479 7.66 0.48 27.83
N ARG A 480 8.29 0.90 26.75
CA ARG A 480 7.74 1.84 25.76
C ARG A 480 6.85 1.08 24.76
N ARG A 481 5.60 1.50 24.63
CA ARG A 481 4.59 0.89 23.75
C ARG A 481 3.97 1.93 22.83
N SER A 482 3.65 1.54 21.61
CA SER A 482 2.86 2.37 20.70
C SER A 482 1.40 2.43 21.15
N VAL A 483 0.74 3.58 21.01
CA VAL A 483 -0.72 3.67 21.19
C VAL A 483 -1.47 2.66 20.34
N PHE A 484 -0.93 2.28 19.18
CA PHE A 484 -1.53 1.28 18.28
C PHE A 484 -1.57 -0.13 18.88
N ASP A 485 -0.65 -0.45 19.81
CA ASP A 485 -0.64 -1.75 20.50
C ASP A 485 -1.79 -1.88 21.52
N LEU A 486 -2.38 -0.76 21.91
CA LEU A 486 -3.49 -0.70 22.87
C LEU A 486 -4.85 -0.79 22.17
N LEU A 487 -4.90 -0.68 20.83
CA LEU A 487 -6.15 -0.73 20.07
C LEU A 487 -6.60 -2.18 19.87
N GLY A 488 -7.86 -2.44 20.22
CA GLY A 488 -8.49 -3.75 20.02
C GLY A 488 -8.84 -4.05 18.56
N ALA A 489 -9.50 -5.20 18.35
CA ALA A 489 -10.10 -5.54 17.06
C ALA A 489 -11.40 -4.75 16.78
N GLY A 490 -12.10 -4.26 17.81
CA GLY A 490 -13.28 -3.40 17.72
C GLY A 490 -12.96 -1.91 17.73
N PHE A 491 -13.97 -1.10 17.97
CA PHE A 491 -13.77 0.31 18.29
C PHE A 491 -13.05 0.46 19.63
N THR A 492 -12.25 1.53 19.74
CA THR A 492 -11.55 1.87 20.99
C THR A 492 -11.84 3.31 21.35
N LEU A 493 -12.37 3.57 22.53
CA LEU A 493 -12.47 4.91 23.10
C LEU A 493 -11.20 5.21 23.90
N LEU A 494 -10.40 6.14 23.42
CA LEU A 494 -9.27 6.68 24.18
C LEU A 494 -9.78 7.76 25.15
N ARG A 495 -9.39 7.64 26.42
CA ARG A 495 -9.56 8.67 27.45
C ARG A 495 -8.22 9.33 27.71
N VAL A 496 -8.10 10.60 27.36
CA VAL A 496 -6.84 11.33 27.31
C VAL A 496 -6.74 12.28 28.50
N ARG A 497 -5.65 12.21 29.26
CA ARG A 497 -5.32 13.13 30.34
C ARG A 497 -3.81 13.25 30.57
N THR A 498 -3.41 14.28 31.28
CA THR A 498 -2.06 14.40 31.83
C THR A 498 -1.90 13.55 33.09
N ALA A 499 -0.65 13.35 33.53
CA ALA A 499 -0.38 12.66 34.81
C ALA A 499 -0.90 13.45 36.03
N ALA A 500 -0.95 14.79 35.95
CA ALA A 500 -1.40 15.65 37.02
C ALA A 500 -2.93 15.73 37.14
N GLU A 501 -3.68 15.40 36.09
CA GLU A 501 -5.14 15.46 36.10
C GLU A 501 -5.74 14.19 36.71
N PRO A 502 -6.72 14.31 37.64
CA PRO A 502 -7.46 13.16 38.09
C PRO A 502 -8.32 12.58 36.96
N PRO A 503 -8.72 11.28 37.01
CA PRO A 503 -9.72 10.74 36.10
C PRO A 503 -11.00 11.59 36.11
N ALA A 504 -11.55 11.84 34.92
CA ALA A 504 -12.80 12.63 34.82
C ALA A 504 -13.95 11.90 35.55
N PRO A 505 -14.70 12.57 36.43
CA PRO A 505 -15.71 11.89 37.25
C PRO A 505 -16.89 11.33 36.43
N ASP A 506 -17.32 12.01 35.37
CA ASP A 506 -18.33 11.55 34.41
C ASP A 506 -18.15 12.23 33.05
N ASP A 507 -17.50 11.53 32.14
CA ASP A 507 -17.32 11.93 30.74
C ASP A 507 -18.35 11.27 29.79
N GLY A 508 -19.22 10.42 30.35
CA GLY A 508 -20.21 9.66 29.60
C GLY A 508 -19.70 8.36 28.97
N ALA A 509 -18.45 7.97 29.22
CA ALA A 509 -17.89 6.73 28.65
C ALA A 509 -18.70 5.49 29.04
N ALA A 510 -19.20 5.41 30.28
CA ALA A 510 -20.06 4.30 30.71
C ALA A 510 -21.33 4.20 29.85
N ARG A 511 -22.00 5.34 29.58
CA ARG A 511 -23.18 5.36 28.70
C ARG A 511 -22.87 4.89 27.28
N LEU A 512 -21.66 5.18 26.77
CA LEU A 512 -21.24 4.71 25.45
C LEU A 512 -21.04 3.20 25.45
N VAL A 513 -20.45 2.63 26.51
CA VAL A 513 -20.30 1.18 26.67
C VAL A 513 -21.65 0.48 26.72
N ASP A 514 -22.59 0.98 27.55
CA ASP A 514 -23.94 0.41 27.65
C ASP A 514 -24.67 0.46 26.31
N ALA A 515 -24.56 1.57 25.59
CA ALA A 515 -25.15 1.71 24.25
C ALA A 515 -24.49 0.80 23.21
N ALA A 516 -23.17 0.52 23.33
CA ALA A 516 -22.45 -0.41 22.47
C ALA A 516 -22.88 -1.86 22.74
N HIS A 517 -22.97 -2.26 24.01
CA HIS A 517 -23.47 -3.59 24.40
C HIS A 517 -24.89 -3.82 23.87
N ALA A 518 -25.80 -2.86 24.03
CA ALA A 518 -27.16 -2.95 23.51
C ALA A 518 -27.25 -3.13 21.99
N ARG A 519 -26.18 -2.79 21.26
CA ARG A 519 -26.05 -2.88 19.80
C ARG A 519 -25.16 -4.01 19.32
N ALA A 520 -24.60 -4.78 20.23
CA ALA A 520 -23.55 -5.78 19.98
C ALA A 520 -22.32 -5.20 19.23
N ILE A 521 -22.05 -3.89 19.38
CA ILE A 521 -20.88 -3.24 18.77
C ILE A 521 -19.66 -3.49 19.67
N PRO A 522 -18.57 -4.08 19.17
CA PRO A 522 -17.37 -4.31 19.97
C PRO A 522 -16.68 -2.96 20.28
N LEU A 523 -16.62 -2.58 21.54
CA LEU A 523 -16.03 -1.35 22.05
C LEU A 523 -15.17 -1.63 23.28
N SER A 524 -13.94 -1.12 23.30
CA SER A 524 -13.05 -1.10 24.45
C SER A 524 -12.74 0.34 24.86
N ILE A 525 -12.35 0.54 26.13
CA ILE A 525 -11.86 1.82 26.63
C ILE A 525 -10.38 1.67 26.99
N VAL A 526 -9.56 2.64 26.59
CA VAL A 526 -8.14 2.72 26.92
C VAL A 526 -7.86 4.10 27.51
N GLU A 527 -7.22 4.15 28.67
CA GLU A 527 -6.77 5.37 29.28
C GLU A 527 -5.37 5.74 28.80
N ILE A 528 -5.20 6.95 28.28
CA ILE A 528 -3.94 7.51 27.81
C ILE A 528 -3.49 8.58 28.79
N VAL A 529 -2.41 8.29 29.52
CA VAL A 529 -1.82 9.22 30.50
C VAL A 529 -0.47 9.67 29.95
N SER A 530 -0.41 10.89 29.44
CA SER A 530 0.80 11.51 28.89
C SER A 530 0.61 13.01 28.81
N ASP A 531 1.65 13.79 29.11
CA ASP A 531 1.59 15.24 29.02
C ASP A 531 1.54 15.74 27.57
N ALA A 532 1.99 14.93 26.60
CA ALA A 532 1.89 15.23 25.17
C ALA A 532 0.50 14.91 24.58
N ALA A 533 -0.24 13.97 25.17
CA ALA A 533 -1.49 13.48 24.61
C ALA A 533 -2.60 14.54 24.48
N PRO A 534 -2.85 15.44 25.46
CA PRO A 534 -3.87 16.49 25.30
C PRO A 534 -3.58 17.46 24.16
N VAL A 535 -2.33 17.76 23.90
CA VAL A 535 -1.91 18.61 22.78
C VAL A 535 -2.10 17.89 21.45
N LEU A 536 -1.70 16.60 21.39
CA LEU A 536 -1.75 15.80 20.17
C LEU A 536 -3.20 15.47 19.75
N TYR A 537 -4.06 15.15 20.71
CA TYR A 537 -5.44 14.73 20.44
C TYR A 537 -6.46 15.85 20.56
N GLU A 538 -6.13 16.99 21.16
CA GLU A 538 -6.96 18.21 21.29
C GLU A 538 -8.30 18.02 22.05
N ARG A 539 -8.67 16.79 22.38
CA ARG A 539 -9.92 16.41 23.07
C ARG A 539 -9.64 15.33 24.11
N ARG A 540 -10.48 15.28 25.12
CA ARG A 540 -10.39 14.27 26.19
C ARG A 540 -10.78 12.87 25.77
N LEU A 541 -11.64 12.75 24.75
CA LEU A 541 -12.15 11.49 24.24
C LEU A 541 -11.92 11.41 22.74
N VAL A 542 -11.39 10.26 22.27
CA VAL A 542 -11.19 9.97 20.86
C VAL A 542 -11.70 8.55 20.58
N LEU A 543 -12.73 8.43 19.75
CA LEU A 543 -13.24 7.14 19.30
C LEU A 543 -12.50 6.71 18.04
N VAL A 544 -11.78 5.60 18.14
CA VAL A 544 -10.93 5.06 17.08
C VAL A 544 -11.61 3.84 16.45
N ARG A 545 -11.62 3.80 15.13
CA ARG A 545 -12.14 2.69 14.32
C ARG A 545 -11.18 1.49 14.36
N PRO A 546 -11.67 0.27 14.00
CA PRO A 546 -10.83 -0.91 13.91
C PRO A 546 -9.64 -0.77 12.93
N ASP A 547 -9.72 0.10 11.91
CA ASP A 547 -8.66 0.41 10.95
C ASP A 547 -7.75 1.57 11.38
N GLN A 548 -7.78 1.95 12.67
CA GLN A 548 -6.94 2.98 13.28
C GLN A 548 -7.22 4.42 12.79
N HIS A 549 -8.38 4.67 12.21
CA HIS A 549 -8.83 6.02 11.89
C HIS A 549 -9.75 6.57 12.97
N VAL A 550 -9.71 7.89 13.16
CA VAL A 550 -10.58 8.58 14.13
C VAL A 550 -12.00 8.63 13.58
N ALA A 551 -12.97 8.07 14.32
CA ALA A 551 -14.39 8.13 13.97
C ALA A 551 -15.07 9.37 14.54
N TRP A 552 -14.68 9.76 15.76
CA TRP A 552 -15.23 10.86 16.52
C TRP A 552 -14.25 11.32 17.60
N ARG A 553 -14.34 12.59 18.02
CA ARG A 553 -13.65 13.13 19.20
C ARG A 553 -14.52 14.15 19.93
N GLY A 554 -14.28 14.36 21.22
CA GLY A 554 -14.99 15.33 22.05
C GLY A 554 -14.50 15.33 23.49
N ASP A 555 -14.99 16.25 24.31
CA ASP A 555 -14.63 16.30 25.74
C ASP A 555 -15.62 15.52 26.60
N PHE A 556 -16.83 15.25 26.08
CA PHE A 556 -17.87 14.45 26.69
C PHE A 556 -18.59 13.62 25.61
N VAL A 557 -18.97 12.39 25.96
CA VAL A 557 -19.84 11.58 25.10
C VAL A 557 -21.19 12.29 24.91
N PRO A 558 -21.71 12.40 23.67
CA PRO A 558 -23.02 12.97 23.41
C PRO A 558 -24.12 12.38 24.31
N ARG A 559 -25.13 13.19 24.69
CA ARG A 559 -26.26 12.70 25.51
C ARG A 559 -26.92 11.45 24.92
N HIS A 560 -27.05 11.43 23.61
CA HIS A 560 -27.56 10.29 22.84
C HIS A 560 -26.40 9.45 22.30
N ALA A 561 -25.68 8.75 23.20
CA ALA A 561 -24.54 7.90 22.85
C ALA A 561 -24.85 6.87 21.75
N GLY A 562 -26.10 6.41 21.68
CA GLY A 562 -26.57 5.51 20.64
C GLY A 562 -26.50 6.09 19.22
N GLU A 563 -26.78 7.37 19.03
CA GLU A 563 -26.70 8.02 17.71
C GLU A 563 -25.26 8.06 17.18
N LEU A 564 -24.28 8.30 18.07
CA LEU A 564 -22.88 8.22 17.71
C LEU A 564 -22.52 6.82 17.21
N LEU A 565 -22.91 5.80 17.96
CA LEU A 565 -22.65 4.40 17.60
C LEU A 565 -23.38 3.96 16.33
N ASP A 566 -24.65 4.36 16.18
CA ASP A 566 -25.45 4.06 14.99
C ASP A 566 -24.80 4.69 13.74
N ARG A 567 -24.24 5.89 13.85
CA ARG A 567 -23.51 6.53 12.76
C ARG A 567 -22.23 5.77 12.42
N VAL A 568 -21.33 5.56 13.40
CA VAL A 568 -20.02 4.94 13.11
C VAL A 568 -20.11 3.46 12.72
N ALA A 569 -21.21 2.79 13.08
CA ALA A 569 -21.54 1.43 12.64
C ALA A 569 -22.37 1.41 11.33
N GLY A 570 -22.65 2.56 10.72
CA GLY A 570 -23.40 2.65 9.47
C GLY A 570 -24.88 2.24 9.59
N ARG A 571 -25.49 2.35 10.78
CA ARG A 571 -26.90 2.02 11.05
C ARG A 571 -27.83 3.23 10.85
N ALA A 572 -27.31 4.44 10.93
CA ALA A 572 -28.11 5.63 10.76
C ALA A 572 -28.67 5.71 9.33
N THR A 573 -29.98 5.57 9.20
CA THR A 573 -30.74 5.86 7.99
C THR A 573 -31.00 7.36 7.99
N GLY A 574 -30.16 8.16 7.36
CA GLY A 574 -30.52 9.48 7.46
C GLY A 574 -29.96 10.51 6.58
N SER A 575 -30.77 11.31 6.25
CA SER A 575 -30.79 12.70 5.79
C SER A 575 -29.56 13.47 6.23
N ALA A 576 -28.59 13.57 5.38
CA ALA A 576 -27.74 14.68 4.99
C ALA A 576 -26.49 14.15 4.26
N ALA A 577 -26.69 13.61 3.09
CA ALA A 577 -25.65 13.76 2.07
C ALA A 577 -25.57 15.26 1.78
N VAL A 578 -24.72 16.00 2.50
CA VAL A 578 -24.14 17.20 1.94
C VAL A 578 -23.41 16.71 0.71
N GLY A 579 -24.01 16.96 -0.45
CA GLY A 579 -23.48 16.52 -1.73
C GLY A 579 -22.13 17.17 -1.99
N HIS A 580 -21.08 16.59 -1.45
CA HIS A 580 -19.77 16.76 -2.02
C HIS A 580 -19.74 15.88 -3.28
N ARG A 581 -19.98 16.54 -4.40
CA ARG A 581 -19.68 15.99 -5.72
C ARG A 581 -18.25 15.49 -5.64
N VAL A 582 -18.07 14.16 -5.65
CA VAL A 582 -16.74 13.58 -5.83
C VAL A 582 -16.24 14.15 -7.15
N PRO A 583 -15.12 14.88 -7.17
CA PRO A 583 -14.61 15.44 -8.42
C PRO A 583 -14.42 14.30 -9.40
N ASP A 584 -14.87 14.52 -10.63
CA ASP A 584 -14.62 13.57 -11.71
C ASP A 584 -13.10 13.46 -11.92
N HIS A 585 -12.62 12.31 -12.37
CA HIS A 585 -11.20 12.05 -12.64
C HIS A 585 -10.56 13.17 -13.46
N ASP A 586 -11.33 13.73 -14.44
CA ASP A 586 -10.88 14.84 -15.28
C ASP A 586 -10.80 16.18 -14.54
N ASP A 587 -11.65 16.42 -13.53
CA ASP A 587 -11.62 17.63 -12.72
C ASP A 587 -10.41 17.66 -11.78
N MET A 588 -10.01 16.51 -11.22
CA MET A 588 -8.81 16.41 -10.38
C MET A 588 -7.49 16.52 -11.18
N ILE A 589 -7.53 16.19 -12.47
CA ILE A 589 -6.39 16.38 -13.38
C ILE A 589 -6.29 17.83 -13.85
N ARG A 590 -7.40 18.53 -14.06
CA ARG A 590 -7.45 19.90 -14.59
C ARG A 590 -7.33 20.99 -13.54
N HIS A 591 -7.75 20.72 -12.30
CA HIS A 591 -7.68 21.66 -11.19
C HIS A 591 -7.09 20.95 -9.96
N PRO A 592 -5.75 20.94 -9.78
CA PRO A 592 -5.17 20.54 -8.49
C PRO A 592 -5.65 21.56 -7.45
N ALA A 593 -6.30 21.07 -6.41
CA ALA A 593 -6.85 21.86 -5.33
C ALA A 593 -5.81 22.85 -4.78
N GLY A 594 -6.15 24.12 -4.85
CA GLY A 594 -5.68 25.22 -4.03
C GLY A 594 -4.20 25.57 -4.06
N ALA A 595 -3.90 26.65 -4.81
CA ALA A 595 -2.83 27.62 -4.56
C ALA A 595 -1.44 27.07 -4.20
N ALA A 596 -0.67 26.76 -5.23
CA ALA A 596 0.77 26.87 -5.16
C ALA A 596 1.14 28.33 -4.84
N HIS A 597 1.53 28.63 -3.60
CA HIS A 597 2.41 29.75 -3.35
C HIS A 597 3.77 29.42 -3.92
N GLY A 598 4.17 30.28 -4.85
CA GLY A 598 5.29 30.29 -5.74
C GLY A 598 6.60 29.69 -5.21
N PHE A 599 7.12 28.79 -5.97
CA PHE A 599 8.53 28.69 -6.28
C PHE A 599 8.72 29.00 -7.77
N ASN A 600 8.54 30.29 -8.11
CA ASN A 600 9.15 30.88 -9.27
C ASN A 600 10.55 31.34 -8.84
N THR A 601 11.54 30.51 -9.05
CA THR A 601 12.92 30.98 -9.26
C THR A 601 13.08 31.09 -10.78
N GLU A 602 12.59 32.18 -11.34
CA GLU A 602 13.07 32.69 -12.62
C GLU A 602 14.56 33.04 -12.44
N VAL A 603 15.42 32.18 -12.94
CA VAL A 603 16.79 32.56 -13.29
C VAL A 603 16.68 33.37 -14.57
N GLN A 604 16.56 34.70 -14.45
CA GLN A 604 16.80 35.64 -15.53
C GLN A 604 18.27 35.53 -15.94
N LEU A 605 18.51 34.89 -17.06
CA LEU A 605 19.75 35.11 -17.83
C LEU A 605 19.75 36.56 -18.35
N ARG A 606 20.49 37.45 -17.70
CA ARG A 606 20.86 38.72 -18.28
C ARG A 606 21.88 38.43 -19.39
N SER A 607 21.46 38.75 -20.59
CA SER A 607 22.38 38.99 -21.71
C SER A 607 22.99 40.37 -21.51
N ASP A 608 24.24 40.46 -21.12
CA ASP A 608 25.02 41.66 -21.32
C ASP A 608 25.85 41.47 -22.60
N HIS A 609 25.44 42.25 -23.63
CA HIS A 609 26.27 42.66 -24.71
C HIS A 609 27.02 43.93 -24.25
N GLU A 610 28.36 43.82 -24.13
CA GLU A 610 29.35 44.72 -24.68
C GLU A 610 30.73 44.09 -24.53
#